data_591d6a93bb64424d54599ab2b2a8077b
#
_entry.id   591d6a93bb64424d54599ab2b2a8077b
#
_cell.length_a   1.000
_cell.length_b   1.000
_cell.length_c   1.000
_cell.angle_alpha   90.00
_cell.angle_beta   90.00
_cell.angle_gamma   90.00
#
_symmetry.space_group_name_H-M   'P 1'
#
loop_
_entity.id
_entity.type
_entity.pdbx_description
1 polymer ?
#
loop_
_entity_poly.entity_id
_entity_poly.type
_entity_poly.pdbx_seq_one_letter_code
_entity_poly.pdbx_strand_id
1 'polypeptide(L)'
;ELASILRREELYAADSYVFVVDRAQSRHFELLKNLLSIIERDDLSAKIHHIPFGRVKGLSTRKGRTEAVDEIIDRGCELAADFVRRSKTIKIDESQIQDTALNLSLSTIIVNDLKRSRNSEYIFSFNDAFHLNQSNALLLQMKHSRLVSLEKRNEELMHELDAEKDPEVALELELGEETRRLVAHLWQFDEALFSSWQKMEPCRVTVYLLQLANLVGSAIASLRVMGEPHDRALSRLLLFAAARGVLKEGMKLIGLEPLDQM
;
A
#
# COMPACT_ATOMS: atom_id res chain seq x y z
N GLU A 1 -7.98 -22.18 24.78
CA GLU A 1 -7.93 -22.10 23.30
C GLU A 1 -8.33 -23.40 22.61
N LEU A 2 -7.95 -24.61 23.13
CA LEU A 2 -8.38 -25.87 22.55
C LEU A 2 -9.92 -25.96 22.42
N ALA A 3 -10.65 -25.70 23.50
CA ALA A 3 -12.11 -25.69 23.47
C ALA A 3 -12.68 -24.62 22.52
N SER A 4 -12.01 -23.46 22.41
CA SER A 4 -12.41 -22.39 21.51
C SER A 4 -12.26 -22.76 20.02
N ILE A 5 -11.18 -23.45 19.64
CA ILE A 5 -10.99 -23.87 18.24
C ILE A 5 -11.93 -25.02 17.87
N LEU A 6 -12.17 -25.97 18.77
CA LEU A 6 -13.16 -27.03 18.57
C LEU A 6 -14.57 -26.43 18.37
N ARG A 7 -14.94 -25.44 19.19
CA ARG A 7 -16.22 -24.76 19.07
C ARG A 7 -16.37 -23.96 17.77
N ARG A 8 -15.28 -23.30 17.31
CA ARG A 8 -15.27 -22.62 16.02
C ARG A 8 -15.43 -23.59 14.85
N GLU A 9 -14.80 -24.75 14.92
CA GLU A 9 -14.97 -25.79 13.88
C GLU A 9 -16.41 -26.29 13.83
N GLU A 10 -17.07 -26.53 14.97
CA GLU A 10 -18.47 -26.90 15.02
C GLU A 10 -19.39 -25.82 14.43
N LEU A 11 -19.08 -24.53 14.64
CA LEU A 11 -19.92 -23.42 14.22
C LEU A 11 -19.71 -23.02 12.76
N TYR A 12 -18.47 -23.06 12.28
CA TYR A 12 -18.10 -22.44 11.00
C TYR A 12 -17.60 -23.43 9.97
N ALA A 13 -17.08 -24.58 10.39
CA ALA A 13 -16.49 -25.59 9.52
C ALA A 13 -15.58 -24.97 8.41
N ALA A 14 -14.71 -24.02 8.81
CA ALA A 14 -13.91 -23.25 7.89
C ALA A 14 -12.80 -24.12 7.27
N ASP A 15 -12.37 -23.76 6.05
CA ASP A 15 -11.25 -24.42 5.38
C ASP A 15 -9.90 -24.12 6.06
N SER A 16 -9.80 -22.98 6.75
CA SER A 16 -8.59 -22.51 7.39
C SER A 16 -8.88 -21.58 8.56
N TYR A 17 -8.09 -21.67 9.63
CA TYR A 17 -8.13 -20.79 10.80
C TYR A 17 -6.80 -20.06 10.90
N VAL A 18 -6.81 -18.78 10.56
CA VAL A 18 -5.60 -17.93 10.55
C VAL A 18 -5.54 -17.09 11.83
N PHE A 19 -4.44 -17.25 12.57
CA PHE A 19 -4.17 -16.49 13.79
C PHE A 19 -3.03 -15.51 13.55
N VAL A 20 -3.34 -14.22 13.49
CA VAL A 20 -2.37 -13.14 13.36
C VAL A 20 -1.99 -12.67 14.76
N VAL A 21 -0.86 -13.13 15.29
CA VAL A 21 -0.43 -12.88 16.68
C VAL A 21 1.08 -12.72 16.78
N ASP A 22 1.53 -12.10 17.88
CA ASP A 22 2.95 -11.87 18.19
C ASP A 22 3.76 -13.16 18.06
N ARG A 23 4.94 -13.07 17.47
CA ARG A 23 5.91 -14.14 17.29
C ARG A 23 6.25 -14.90 18.58
N ALA A 24 6.20 -14.23 19.73
CA ALA A 24 6.44 -14.89 21.03
C ALA A 24 5.44 -15.99 21.34
N GLN A 25 4.27 -16.04 20.66
CA GLN A 25 3.26 -17.08 20.81
C GLN A 25 3.44 -18.29 19.89
N SER A 26 4.50 -18.37 19.08
CA SER A 26 4.71 -19.47 18.12
C SER A 26 4.68 -20.83 18.82
N ARG A 27 5.39 -20.96 19.95
CA ARG A 27 5.41 -22.21 20.74
C ARG A 27 4.02 -22.62 21.26
N HIS A 28 3.17 -21.64 21.57
CA HIS A 28 1.81 -21.90 22.02
C HIS A 28 0.97 -22.54 20.91
N PHE A 29 1.08 -22.05 19.66
CA PHE A 29 0.39 -22.67 18.52
C PHE A 29 0.93 -24.03 18.14
N GLU A 30 2.23 -24.29 18.30
CA GLU A 30 2.81 -25.63 18.17
C GLU A 30 2.21 -26.59 19.19
N LEU A 31 2.11 -26.19 20.47
CA LEU A 31 1.48 -26.98 21.51
C LEU A 31 -0.01 -27.23 21.24
N LEU A 32 -0.75 -26.22 20.76
CA LEU A 32 -2.15 -26.37 20.39
C LEU A 32 -2.34 -27.42 19.29
N LYS A 33 -1.49 -27.39 18.25
CA LYS A 33 -1.50 -28.39 17.17
C LYS A 33 -1.20 -29.80 17.70
N ASN A 34 -0.21 -29.94 18.56
CA ASN A 34 0.12 -31.23 19.18
C ASN A 34 -1.02 -31.77 20.05
N LEU A 35 -1.70 -30.90 20.81
CA LEU A 35 -2.87 -31.30 21.59
C LEU A 35 -4.03 -31.77 20.70
N LEU A 36 -4.26 -31.12 19.56
CA LEU A 36 -5.25 -31.57 18.58
C LEU A 36 -4.91 -32.96 18.02
N SER A 37 -3.64 -33.20 17.71
CA SER A 37 -3.21 -34.55 17.27
C SER A 37 -3.38 -35.62 18.36
N ILE A 38 -3.13 -35.32 19.65
CA ILE A 38 -3.36 -36.22 20.75
C ILE A 38 -4.84 -36.62 20.88
N ILE A 39 -5.78 -35.73 20.57
CA ILE A 39 -7.23 -36.02 20.59
C ILE A 39 -7.75 -36.46 19.21
N GLU A 40 -6.89 -36.95 18.34
CA GLU A 40 -7.21 -37.49 17.00
C GLU A 40 -7.93 -36.49 16.09
N ARG A 41 -7.55 -35.20 16.19
CA ARG A 41 -8.08 -34.10 15.36
C ARG A 41 -6.99 -33.47 14.47
N ASP A 42 -6.24 -34.35 13.74
CA ASP A 42 -5.24 -33.91 12.78
C ASP A 42 -5.83 -33.12 11.62
N ASP A 43 -7.07 -33.39 11.26
CA ASP A 43 -7.87 -32.61 10.31
C ASP A 43 -7.92 -31.14 10.68
N LEU A 44 -8.24 -30.84 11.94
CA LEU A 44 -8.32 -29.48 12.45
C LEU A 44 -6.93 -28.86 12.69
N SER A 45 -5.97 -29.67 13.14
CA SER A 45 -4.57 -29.24 13.30
C SER A 45 -4.00 -28.70 12.00
N ALA A 46 -4.28 -29.35 10.86
CA ALA A 46 -3.83 -28.92 9.54
C ALA A 46 -4.43 -27.58 9.09
N LYS A 47 -5.64 -27.26 9.53
CA LYS A 47 -6.33 -26.01 9.20
C LYS A 47 -5.81 -24.79 9.97
N ILE A 48 -5.03 -24.98 11.04
CA ILE A 48 -4.52 -23.88 11.88
C ILE A 48 -3.25 -23.29 11.31
N HIS A 49 -3.26 -21.98 11.03
CA HIS A 49 -2.12 -21.22 10.55
C HIS A 49 -1.81 -20.07 11.50
N HIS A 50 -0.62 -20.12 12.11
CA HIS A 50 -0.10 -18.99 12.87
C HIS A 50 0.68 -18.06 11.94
N ILE A 51 0.24 -16.80 11.86
CA ILE A 51 0.90 -15.74 11.11
C ILE A 51 1.58 -14.81 12.13
N PRO A 52 2.86 -15.06 12.45
CA PRO A 52 3.58 -14.30 13.46
C PRO A 52 3.94 -12.91 12.97
N PHE A 53 3.93 -11.93 13.87
CA PHE A 53 4.48 -10.61 13.62
C PHE A 53 5.44 -10.16 14.71
N GLY A 54 6.36 -9.25 14.35
CA GLY A 54 7.33 -8.64 15.27
C GLY A 54 6.74 -7.45 16.01
N ARG A 55 7.42 -7.00 17.06
CA ARG A 55 6.96 -5.90 17.88
C ARG A 55 7.39 -4.54 17.34
N VAL A 56 6.47 -3.58 17.39
CA VAL A 56 6.78 -2.17 17.20
C VAL A 56 7.26 -1.59 18.52
N LYS A 57 8.44 -0.96 18.50
CA LYS A 57 9.06 -0.27 19.64
C LYS A 57 8.98 1.24 19.43
N GLY A 58 9.18 2.03 20.49
CA GLY A 58 9.23 3.49 20.41
C GLY A 58 7.86 4.19 20.53
N LEU A 59 6.78 3.44 20.70
CA LEU A 59 5.43 3.97 20.96
C LEU A 59 5.12 4.03 22.46
N SER A 60 6.12 4.30 23.28
CA SER A 60 5.93 4.52 24.71
C SER A 60 6.27 5.94 25.09
N THR A 61 5.40 6.56 25.90
CA THR A 61 5.66 7.88 26.46
C THR A 61 6.91 7.85 27.38
N ARG A 62 7.54 9.01 27.61
CA ARG A 62 8.65 9.17 28.58
C ARG A 62 8.31 8.68 30.00
N LYS A 63 7.02 8.47 30.30
CA LYS A 63 6.51 7.93 31.58
C LYS A 63 6.28 6.42 31.58
N GLY A 64 6.74 5.70 30.54
CA GLY A 64 6.59 4.23 30.45
C GLY A 64 5.17 3.74 30.12
N ARG A 65 4.23 4.64 29.75
CA ARG A 65 2.92 4.29 29.25
C ARG A 65 2.99 4.00 27.75
N THR A 66 2.33 2.97 27.29
CA THR A 66 2.07 2.75 25.86
C THR A 66 1.13 3.85 25.37
N GLU A 67 1.49 4.55 24.30
CA GLU A 67 0.58 5.52 23.65
C GLU A 67 -0.65 4.79 23.12
N ALA A 68 -1.84 5.37 23.32
CA ALA A 68 -3.06 4.86 22.69
C ALA A 68 -3.02 5.09 21.17
N VAL A 69 -3.72 4.25 20.42
CA VAL A 69 -3.76 4.36 18.95
C VAL A 69 -4.27 5.73 18.51
N ASP A 70 -5.29 6.26 19.20
CA ASP A 70 -5.85 7.59 18.92
C ASP A 70 -4.82 8.70 19.12
N GLU A 71 -4.01 8.65 20.19
CA GLU A 71 -2.93 9.62 20.44
C GLU A 71 -1.86 9.60 19.31
N ILE A 72 -1.58 8.42 18.76
CA ILE A 72 -0.66 8.26 17.63
C ILE A 72 -1.24 8.85 16.36
N ILE A 73 -2.54 8.61 16.10
CA ILE A 73 -3.25 9.14 14.93
C ILE A 73 -3.33 10.67 15.03
N ASP A 74 -3.74 11.21 16.17
CA ASP A 74 -3.89 12.65 16.40
C ASP A 74 -2.56 13.38 16.17
N ARG A 75 -1.48 12.86 16.74
CA ARG A 75 -0.13 13.41 16.53
C ARG A 75 0.30 13.31 15.07
N GLY A 76 -0.05 12.24 14.40
CA GLY A 76 0.17 12.09 12.96
C GLY A 76 -0.62 13.12 12.14
N CYS A 77 -1.87 13.41 12.54
CA CYS A 77 -2.72 14.42 11.91
C CYS A 77 -2.13 15.83 12.05
N GLU A 78 -1.62 16.19 13.23
CA GLU A 78 -0.95 17.48 13.44
C GLU A 78 0.26 17.64 12.51
N LEU A 79 1.11 16.62 12.42
CA LEU A 79 2.29 16.63 11.54
C LEU A 79 1.90 16.68 10.05
N ALA A 80 0.86 15.93 9.66
CA ALA A 80 0.35 15.92 8.30
C ALA A 80 -0.27 17.27 7.91
N ALA A 81 -1.06 17.90 8.80
CA ALA A 81 -1.65 19.22 8.57
C ALA A 81 -0.55 20.29 8.40
N ASP A 82 0.46 20.26 9.26
CA ASP A 82 1.63 21.13 9.15
C ASP A 82 2.39 20.91 7.82
N PHE A 83 2.54 19.66 7.40
CA PHE A 83 3.16 19.30 6.13
C PHE A 83 2.37 19.88 4.95
N VAL A 84 1.05 19.71 4.93
CA VAL A 84 0.16 20.21 3.89
C VAL A 84 0.24 21.74 3.80
N ARG A 85 0.15 22.46 4.93
CA ARG A 85 0.22 23.93 4.97
C ARG A 85 1.55 24.50 4.49
N ARG A 86 2.68 23.83 4.80
CA ARG A 86 4.03 24.25 4.36
C ARG A 86 4.37 23.90 2.94
N SER A 87 3.63 22.99 2.33
CA SER A 87 3.90 22.54 0.96
C SER A 87 3.53 23.62 -0.06
N LYS A 88 4.48 23.94 -0.94
CA LYS A 88 4.23 24.85 -2.07
C LYS A 88 3.50 24.19 -3.25
N THR A 89 3.42 22.87 -3.26
CA THR A 89 2.90 22.07 -4.38
C THR A 89 1.49 21.52 -4.11
N ILE A 90 1.12 21.39 -2.85
CA ILE A 90 -0.21 20.95 -2.43
C ILE A 90 -1.17 22.15 -2.54
N LYS A 91 -2.26 21.96 -3.27
CA LYS A 91 -3.29 22.99 -3.51
C LYS A 91 -4.66 22.42 -3.16
N ILE A 92 -4.97 22.44 -1.88
CA ILE A 92 -6.26 22.06 -1.33
C ILE A 92 -6.84 23.21 -0.52
N ASP A 93 -8.16 23.27 -0.41
CA ASP A 93 -8.84 24.28 0.40
C ASP A 93 -8.62 24.04 1.89
N GLU A 94 -8.61 25.11 2.69
CA GLU A 94 -8.44 25.01 4.15
C GLU A 94 -9.46 24.07 4.80
N SER A 95 -10.68 24.00 4.27
CA SER A 95 -11.73 23.07 4.72
C SER A 95 -11.38 21.59 4.52
N GLN A 96 -10.50 21.28 3.58
CA GLN A 96 -10.11 19.90 3.24
C GLN A 96 -8.83 19.46 3.97
N ILE A 97 -8.12 20.39 4.62
CA ILE A 97 -6.84 20.08 5.26
C ILE A 97 -6.98 19.01 6.33
N GLN A 98 -8.05 19.07 7.13
CA GLN A 98 -8.21 18.13 8.24
C GLN A 98 -8.46 16.70 7.75
N ASP A 99 -9.33 16.51 6.76
CA ASP A 99 -9.61 15.20 6.17
C ASP A 99 -8.37 14.65 5.45
N THR A 100 -7.67 15.49 4.71
CA THR A 100 -6.41 15.12 4.05
C THR A 100 -5.34 14.74 5.08
N ALA A 101 -5.22 15.48 6.18
CA ALA A 101 -4.26 15.21 7.24
C ALA A 101 -4.55 13.87 7.93
N LEU A 102 -5.82 13.56 8.19
CA LEU A 102 -6.22 12.26 8.73
C LEU A 102 -5.84 11.11 7.78
N ASN A 103 -6.17 11.25 6.49
CA ASN A 103 -5.78 10.27 5.48
C ASN A 103 -4.27 10.07 5.41
N LEU A 104 -3.49 11.15 5.40
CA LEU A 104 -2.02 11.10 5.37
C LEU A 104 -1.44 10.50 6.65
N SER A 105 -2.03 10.78 7.81
CA SER A 105 -1.64 10.19 9.09
C SER A 105 -1.82 8.68 9.07
N LEU A 106 -3.02 8.20 8.73
CA LEU A 106 -3.33 6.77 8.62
C LEU A 106 -2.45 6.09 7.57
N SER A 107 -2.36 6.66 6.37
CA SER A 107 -1.51 6.15 5.30
C SER A 107 -0.05 6.00 5.75
N THR A 108 0.46 6.99 6.50
CA THR A 108 1.86 6.99 6.96
C THR A 108 2.11 5.90 7.99
N ILE A 109 1.20 5.70 8.94
CA ILE A 109 1.28 4.63 9.94
C ILE A 109 1.26 3.27 9.25
N ILE A 110 0.28 3.04 8.36
CA ILE A 110 0.08 1.79 7.63
C ILE A 110 1.32 1.45 6.77
N VAL A 111 1.76 2.36 5.91
CA VAL A 111 2.91 2.10 5.03
C VAL A 111 4.20 1.94 5.81
N ASN A 112 4.37 2.70 6.91
CA ASN A 112 5.57 2.56 7.74
C ASN A 112 5.68 1.18 8.37
N ASP A 113 4.56 0.56 8.72
CA ASP A 113 4.51 -0.82 9.22
C ASP A 113 4.64 -1.83 8.07
N LEU A 114 3.76 -1.76 7.07
CA LEU A 114 3.66 -2.75 6.01
C LEU A 114 4.84 -2.78 5.03
N LYS A 115 5.68 -1.74 4.95
CA LYS A 115 6.89 -1.78 4.09
C LYS A 115 8.00 -2.69 4.61
N ARG A 116 7.86 -3.22 5.82
CA ARG A 116 8.81 -4.13 6.46
C ARG A 116 8.27 -5.55 6.46
N SER A 117 9.18 -6.52 6.51
CA SER A 117 8.75 -7.89 6.76
C SER A 117 8.01 -7.97 8.10
N ARG A 118 6.90 -8.64 8.09
CA ARG A 118 5.98 -8.84 9.21
C ARG A 118 6.69 -9.35 10.49
N ASN A 119 7.72 -10.18 10.33
CA ASN A 119 8.52 -10.70 11.44
C ASN A 119 9.56 -9.71 12.00
N SER A 120 9.75 -8.56 11.37
CA SER A 120 10.73 -7.58 11.79
C SER A 120 10.27 -6.86 13.07
N GLU A 121 11.22 -6.60 13.97
CA GLU A 121 11.03 -5.62 15.03
C GLU A 121 11.61 -4.27 14.57
N TYR A 122 10.92 -3.18 14.85
CA TYR A 122 11.42 -1.87 14.48
C TYR A 122 11.01 -0.81 15.51
N ILE A 123 11.71 0.33 15.47
CA ILE A 123 11.36 1.50 16.26
C ILE A 123 10.56 2.44 15.38
N PHE A 124 9.33 2.78 15.79
CA PHE A 124 8.53 3.78 15.12
C PHE A 124 9.05 5.18 15.42
N SER A 125 9.19 5.99 14.38
CA SER A 125 9.61 7.39 14.48
C SER A 125 8.73 8.25 13.58
N PHE A 126 8.01 9.20 14.18
CA PHE A 126 7.20 10.16 13.41
C PHE A 126 8.06 10.99 12.45
N ASN A 127 9.26 11.40 12.87
CA ASN A 127 10.15 12.19 12.03
C ASN A 127 10.51 11.44 10.74
N ASP A 128 10.86 10.15 10.84
CA ASP A 128 11.21 9.34 9.68
C ASP A 128 9.97 9.02 8.82
N ALA A 129 8.82 8.80 9.47
CA ALA A 129 7.58 8.44 8.80
C ALA A 129 7.04 9.57 7.91
N PHE A 130 7.19 10.84 8.34
CA PHE A 130 6.74 12.03 7.62
C PHE A 130 7.85 12.75 6.83
N HIS A 131 9.03 12.14 6.65
CA HIS A 131 10.12 12.76 5.91
C HIS A 131 9.93 12.63 4.41
N LEU A 132 9.92 13.76 3.67
CA LEU A 132 9.64 13.84 2.23
C LEU A 132 10.58 13.04 1.32
N ASN A 133 11.82 12.88 1.72
CA ASN A 133 12.86 12.24 0.91
C ASN A 133 12.95 10.73 1.10
N GLN A 134 11.98 10.14 1.81
CA GLN A 134 11.94 8.70 2.07
C GLN A 134 10.83 8.02 1.26
N SER A 135 11.02 6.73 0.97
CA SER A 135 9.98 5.86 0.44
C SER A 135 8.92 5.61 1.53
N ASN A 136 7.85 6.37 1.49
CA ASN A 136 6.77 6.37 2.48
C ASN A 136 5.40 6.63 1.82
N ALA A 137 4.35 6.72 2.62
CA ALA A 137 2.99 6.96 2.15
C ALA A 137 2.82 8.28 1.40
N LEU A 138 3.54 9.34 1.80
CA LEU A 138 3.48 10.64 1.12
C LEU A 138 3.88 10.50 -0.35
N LEU A 139 4.90 9.68 -0.64
CA LEU A 139 5.32 9.42 -2.02
C LEU A 139 4.18 8.77 -2.82
N LEU A 140 3.49 7.77 -2.26
CA LEU A 140 2.37 7.09 -2.93
C LEU A 140 1.25 8.08 -3.22
N GLN A 141 0.79 8.82 -2.22
CA GLN A 141 -0.30 9.79 -2.34
C GLN A 141 0.03 10.91 -3.33
N MET A 142 1.23 11.48 -3.25
CA MET A 142 1.68 12.54 -4.18
C MET A 142 1.77 12.03 -5.62
N LYS A 143 2.23 10.80 -5.87
CA LYS A 143 2.31 10.26 -7.23
C LYS A 143 0.94 9.92 -7.78
N HIS A 144 0.05 9.36 -6.97
CA HIS A 144 -1.34 9.13 -7.36
C HIS A 144 -2.03 10.44 -7.74
N SER A 145 -2.06 11.42 -6.86
CA SER A 145 -2.67 12.74 -7.11
C SER A 145 -2.08 13.46 -8.35
N ARG A 146 -0.77 13.31 -8.58
CA ARG A 146 -0.12 13.88 -9.77
C ARG A 146 -0.57 13.20 -11.06
N LEU A 147 -0.76 11.88 -11.05
CA LEU A 147 -1.31 11.15 -12.21
C LEU A 147 -2.76 11.53 -12.47
N VAL A 148 -3.59 11.65 -11.43
CA VAL A 148 -4.97 12.16 -11.56
C VAL A 148 -4.97 13.57 -12.18
N SER A 149 -4.08 14.45 -11.73
CA SER A 149 -3.96 15.81 -12.29
C SER A 149 -3.48 15.80 -13.73
N LEU A 150 -2.65 14.84 -14.12
CA LEU A 150 -2.20 14.66 -15.50
C LEU A 150 -3.37 14.27 -16.41
N GLU A 151 -4.19 13.31 -16.00
CA GLU A 151 -5.38 12.88 -16.74
C GLU A 151 -6.41 14.02 -16.88
N LYS A 152 -6.71 14.73 -15.79
CA LYS A 152 -7.62 15.87 -15.81
C LYS A 152 -7.16 16.99 -16.76
N ARG A 153 -5.86 17.19 -16.94
CA ARG A 153 -5.32 18.20 -17.87
C ARG A 153 -5.34 17.76 -19.33
N ASN A 154 -5.55 16.46 -19.58
CA ASN A 154 -5.60 15.87 -20.90
C ASN A 154 -6.94 15.12 -21.10
N GLU A 155 -8.03 15.72 -20.63
CA GLU A 155 -9.37 15.11 -20.60
C GLU A 155 -9.85 14.68 -21.99
N GLU A 156 -9.59 15.47 -23.02
CA GLU A 156 -9.93 15.13 -24.42
C GLU A 156 -9.25 13.82 -24.87
N LEU A 157 -7.94 13.66 -24.59
CA LEU A 157 -7.21 12.44 -24.90
C LEU A 157 -7.66 11.26 -24.02
N MET A 158 -8.07 11.51 -22.79
CA MET A 158 -8.63 10.46 -21.92
C MET A 158 -9.96 9.96 -22.46
N HIS A 159 -10.84 10.85 -22.94
CA HIS A 159 -12.10 10.45 -23.58
C HIS A 159 -11.88 9.63 -24.85
N GLU A 160 -10.85 9.93 -25.62
CA GLU A 160 -10.46 9.15 -26.78
C GLU A 160 -9.98 7.74 -26.36
N LEU A 161 -9.13 7.62 -25.36
CA LEU A 161 -8.68 6.33 -24.80
C LEU A 161 -9.85 5.48 -24.27
N ASP A 162 -10.82 6.12 -23.60
CA ASP A 162 -11.98 5.42 -23.05
C ASP A 162 -12.98 5.00 -24.14
N ALA A 163 -13.01 5.70 -25.28
CA ALA A 163 -13.85 5.38 -26.44
C ALA A 163 -13.27 4.23 -27.29
N GLU A 164 -11.95 4.06 -27.24
CA GLU A 164 -11.24 3.01 -27.98
C GLU A 164 -11.49 1.66 -27.31
N LYS A 165 -12.20 0.78 -28.00
CA LYS A 165 -12.57 -0.55 -27.49
C LYS A 165 -11.58 -1.65 -27.88
N ASP A 166 -10.65 -1.35 -28.76
CA ASP A 166 -9.73 -2.34 -29.29
C ASP A 166 -8.36 -2.22 -28.62
N PRO A 167 -8.00 -3.18 -27.72
CA PRO A 167 -6.69 -3.19 -27.08
C PRO A 167 -5.53 -3.47 -28.07
N GLU A 168 -5.83 -3.84 -29.32
CA GLU A 168 -4.84 -4.08 -30.38
C GLU A 168 -4.47 -2.81 -31.15
N VAL A 169 -5.09 -1.65 -30.88
CA VAL A 169 -4.58 -0.39 -31.42
C VAL A 169 -3.15 -0.24 -30.89
N ALA A 170 -2.21 -0.57 -31.76
CA ALA A 170 -0.78 -0.50 -31.52
C ALA A 170 -0.40 0.98 -31.35
N LEU A 171 -0.63 1.46 -30.14
CA LEU A 171 -0.06 2.71 -29.71
C LEU A 171 1.46 2.53 -29.79
N GLU A 172 2.11 3.25 -30.69
CA GLU A 172 3.57 3.24 -30.81
C GLU A 172 4.19 3.80 -29.53
N LEU A 173 4.31 2.92 -28.53
CA LEU A 173 5.06 3.21 -27.32
C LEU A 173 6.52 3.42 -27.72
N GLU A 174 6.96 4.65 -27.60
CA GLU A 174 8.37 4.99 -27.72
C GLU A 174 9.14 4.21 -26.64
N LEU A 175 9.85 3.16 -27.04
CA LEU A 175 10.56 2.22 -26.15
C LEU A 175 11.83 2.81 -25.54
N GLY A 176 11.76 4.05 -25.04
CA GLY A 176 12.80 4.64 -24.22
C GLY A 176 13.02 3.86 -22.91
N GLU A 177 14.16 4.11 -22.28
CA GLU A 177 14.55 3.39 -21.04
C GLU A 177 13.49 3.52 -19.93
N GLU A 178 12.96 4.72 -19.72
CA GLU A 178 11.96 4.99 -18.67
C GLU A 178 10.63 4.29 -18.96
N THR A 179 10.20 4.25 -20.24
CA THR A 179 9.01 3.52 -20.68
C THR A 179 9.18 2.02 -20.40
N ARG A 180 10.31 1.44 -20.80
CA ARG A 180 10.57 0.00 -20.60
C ARG A 180 10.59 -0.37 -19.13
N ARG A 181 11.23 0.43 -18.29
CA ARG A 181 11.28 0.20 -16.83
C ARG A 181 9.89 0.23 -16.22
N LEU A 182 9.08 1.23 -16.59
CA LEU A 182 7.73 1.36 -16.04
C LEU A 182 6.82 0.21 -16.51
N VAL A 183 6.81 -0.13 -17.80
CA VAL A 183 6.04 -1.25 -18.36
C VAL A 183 6.46 -2.58 -17.72
N ALA A 184 7.77 -2.85 -17.63
CA ALA A 184 8.27 -4.08 -17.02
C ALA A 184 7.88 -4.19 -15.54
N HIS A 185 7.83 -3.08 -14.82
CA HIS A 185 7.40 -3.07 -13.42
C HIS A 185 5.88 -3.26 -13.30
N LEU A 186 5.08 -2.60 -14.16
CA LEU A 186 3.62 -2.79 -14.19
C LEU A 186 3.25 -4.26 -14.43
N TRP A 187 3.96 -4.93 -15.33
CA TRP A 187 3.75 -6.36 -15.63
C TRP A 187 3.97 -7.28 -14.42
N GLN A 188 4.76 -6.86 -13.44
CA GLN A 188 5.05 -7.65 -12.22
C GLN A 188 3.98 -7.52 -11.12
N PHE A 189 2.90 -6.78 -11.35
CA PHE A 189 1.89 -6.54 -10.31
C PHE A 189 1.23 -7.83 -9.82
N ASP A 190 0.80 -8.68 -10.74
CA ASP A 190 0.16 -9.97 -10.40
C ASP A 190 1.10 -10.88 -9.61
N GLU A 191 2.40 -10.92 -9.98
CA GLU A 191 3.41 -11.68 -9.23
C GLU A 191 3.59 -11.12 -7.82
N ALA A 192 3.60 -9.80 -7.65
CA ALA A 192 3.69 -9.17 -6.34
C ALA A 192 2.48 -9.52 -5.46
N LEU A 193 1.26 -9.51 -6.04
CA LEU A 193 0.03 -9.91 -5.36
C LEU A 193 0.06 -11.38 -4.97
N PHE A 194 0.35 -12.27 -5.93
CA PHE A 194 0.38 -13.71 -5.71
C PHE A 194 1.41 -14.09 -4.62
N SER A 195 2.60 -13.52 -4.72
CA SER A 195 3.68 -13.76 -3.75
C SER A 195 3.35 -13.22 -2.36
N SER A 196 2.65 -12.08 -2.28
CA SER A 196 2.16 -11.50 -1.02
C SER A 196 1.12 -12.41 -0.38
N TRP A 197 0.14 -12.85 -1.15
CA TRP A 197 -0.91 -13.75 -0.70
C TRP A 197 -0.35 -15.10 -0.25
N GLN A 198 0.45 -15.75 -1.09
CA GLN A 198 1.02 -17.08 -0.80
C GLN A 198 1.85 -17.09 0.50
N LYS A 199 2.61 -16.02 0.75
CA LYS A 199 3.49 -15.92 1.93
C LYS A 199 2.84 -15.19 3.11
N MET A 200 1.61 -14.71 2.94
CA MET A 200 0.94 -13.83 3.92
C MET A 200 1.84 -12.67 4.35
N GLU A 201 2.49 -12.02 3.36
CA GLU A 201 3.55 -11.01 3.59
C GLU A 201 3.22 -9.71 2.85
N PRO A 202 2.47 -8.79 3.48
CA PRO A 202 2.01 -7.54 2.85
C PRO A 202 3.14 -6.62 2.35
N CYS A 203 4.33 -6.74 2.93
CA CYS A 203 5.46 -5.89 2.54
C CYS A 203 5.81 -6.03 1.05
N ARG A 204 5.51 -7.16 0.42
CA ARG A 204 5.77 -7.38 -1.02
C ARG A 204 5.00 -6.42 -1.89
N VAL A 205 3.70 -6.26 -1.63
CA VAL A 205 2.86 -5.28 -2.34
C VAL A 205 3.30 -3.86 -1.98
N THR A 206 3.53 -3.58 -0.70
CA THR A 206 3.93 -2.24 -0.25
C THR A 206 5.25 -1.78 -0.89
N VAL A 207 6.26 -2.64 -0.92
CA VAL A 207 7.56 -2.33 -1.54
C VAL A 207 7.41 -2.17 -3.06
N TYR A 208 6.62 -3.03 -3.71
CA TYR A 208 6.29 -2.91 -5.12
C TYR A 208 5.68 -1.53 -5.45
N LEU A 209 4.68 -1.08 -4.67
CA LEU A 209 4.04 0.23 -4.87
C LEU A 209 5.01 1.40 -4.67
N LEU A 210 5.88 1.32 -3.68
CA LEU A 210 6.91 2.35 -3.45
C LEU A 210 7.91 2.41 -4.62
N GLN A 211 8.27 1.29 -5.21
CA GLN A 211 9.10 1.23 -6.42
C GLN A 211 8.35 1.78 -7.63
N LEU A 212 7.07 1.42 -7.81
CA LEU A 212 6.21 1.97 -8.86
C LEU A 212 6.13 3.50 -8.76
N ALA A 213 5.91 4.04 -7.57
CA ALA A 213 5.84 5.48 -7.36
C ALA A 213 7.15 6.21 -7.72
N ASN A 214 8.31 5.59 -7.48
CA ASN A 214 9.59 6.13 -7.91
C ASN A 214 9.73 6.11 -9.44
N LEU A 215 9.38 5.00 -10.10
CA LEU A 215 9.42 4.88 -11.56
C LEU A 215 8.45 5.86 -12.23
N VAL A 216 7.25 6.02 -11.71
CA VAL A 216 6.29 7.06 -12.13
C VAL A 216 6.91 8.44 -12.00
N GLY A 217 7.66 8.71 -10.92
CA GLY A 217 8.36 9.97 -10.73
C GLY A 217 9.38 10.26 -11.84
N SER A 218 10.20 9.29 -12.21
CA SER A 218 11.17 9.37 -13.30
C SER A 218 10.48 9.53 -14.65
N ALA A 219 9.44 8.72 -14.90
CA ALA A 219 8.67 8.78 -16.14
C ALA A 219 7.99 10.14 -16.36
N ILE A 220 7.33 10.71 -15.34
CA ILE A 220 6.72 12.04 -15.45
C ILE A 220 7.77 13.15 -15.74
N ALA A 221 8.99 13.00 -15.27
CA ALA A 221 10.05 13.98 -15.52
C ALA A 221 10.57 13.92 -16.95
N SER A 222 10.56 12.76 -17.59
CA SER A 222 11.15 12.53 -18.92
C SER A 222 10.12 12.43 -20.05
N LEU A 223 8.92 11.91 -19.77
CA LEU A 223 7.87 11.66 -20.76
C LEU A 223 6.78 12.75 -20.67
N ARG A 224 6.93 13.81 -21.45
CA ARG A 224 5.88 14.86 -21.54
C ARG A 224 4.69 14.33 -22.33
N VAL A 225 3.48 14.72 -21.94
CA VAL A 225 2.22 14.48 -22.67
C VAL A 225 1.82 15.75 -23.43
N MET A 226 1.72 16.86 -22.74
CA MET A 226 1.33 18.15 -23.36
C MET A 226 2.40 18.65 -24.32
N GLY A 227 1.92 19.04 -25.52
CA GLY A 227 2.78 19.61 -26.57
C GLY A 227 3.51 18.58 -27.43
N GLU A 228 3.27 17.30 -27.20
CA GLU A 228 3.77 16.22 -28.06
C GLU A 228 2.82 15.94 -29.22
N PRO A 229 3.29 15.30 -30.31
CA PRO A 229 2.41 14.79 -31.36
C PRO A 229 1.31 13.88 -30.78
N HIS A 230 0.12 13.91 -31.39
CA HIS A 230 -1.10 13.25 -30.87
C HIS A 230 -0.86 11.80 -30.47
N ASP A 231 -0.34 10.94 -31.37
CA ASP A 231 -0.16 9.51 -31.09
C ASP A 231 0.81 9.24 -29.95
N ARG A 232 1.87 10.06 -29.85
CA ARG A 232 2.84 10.00 -28.75
C ARG A 232 2.22 10.45 -27.44
N ALA A 233 1.45 11.50 -27.44
CA ALA A 233 0.75 12.00 -26.27
C ALA A 233 -0.25 10.96 -25.75
N LEU A 234 -1.02 10.35 -26.65
CA LEU A 234 -1.98 9.31 -26.35
C LEU A 234 -1.31 8.06 -25.75
N SER A 235 -0.23 7.57 -26.36
CA SER A 235 0.55 6.42 -25.88
C SER A 235 1.13 6.65 -24.48
N ARG A 236 1.69 7.86 -24.24
CA ARG A 236 2.23 8.22 -22.92
C ARG A 236 1.13 8.37 -21.87
N LEU A 237 -0.02 8.93 -22.26
CA LEU A 237 -1.17 9.07 -21.37
C LEU A 237 -1.74 7.72 -20.96
N LEU A 238 -1.86 6.77 -21.91
CA LEU A 238 -2.26 5.38 -21.62
C LEU A 238 -1.31 4.72 -20.60
N LEU A 239 0.00 4.89 -20.79
CA LEU A 239 0.99 4.35 -19.83
C LEU A 239 0.79 4.93 -18.43
N PHE A 240 0.56 6.24 -18.32
CA PHE A 240 0.31 6.88 -17.03
C PHE A 240 -1.03 6.50 -16.42
N ALA A 241 -2.09 6.32 -17.22
CA ALA A 241 -3.38 5.84 -16.76
C ALA A 241 -3.28 4.40 -16.22
N ALA A 242 -2.57 3.51 -16.91
CA ALA A 242 -2.28 2.16 -16.43
C ALA A 242 -1.49 2.19 -15.11
N ALA A 243 -0.46 3.03 -15.01
CA ALA A 243 0.32 3.17 -13.79
C ALA A 243 -0.53 3.71 -12.62
N ARG A 244 -1.44 4.67 -12.89
CA ARG A 244 -2.39 5.17 -11.89
C ARG A 244 -3.35 4.08 -11.44
N GLY A 245 -3.89 3.29 -12.37
CA GLY A 245 -4.79 2.17 -12.06
C GLY A 245 -4.14 1.18 -11.09
N VAL A 246 -2.94 0.70 -11.42
CA VAL A 246 -2.18 -0.22 -10.58
C VAL A 246 -1.84 0.39 -9.22
N LEU A 247 -1.40 1.66 -9.21
CA LEU A 247 -1.07 2.35 -7.95
C LEU A 247 -2.30 2.51 -7.07
N LYS A 248 -3.44 2.93 -7.63
CA LYS A 248 -4.73 3.10 -6.94
C LYS A 248 -5.22 1.79 -6.31
N GLU A 249 -5.31 0.74 -7.11
CA GLU A 249 -5.82 -0.54 -6.63
C GLU A 249 -4.85 -1.18 -5.62
N GLY A 250 -3.54 -1.09 -5.86
CA GLY A 250 -2.55 -1.55 -4.90
C GLY A 250 -2.59 -0.79 -3.57
N MET A 251 -2.79 0.52 -3.59
CA MET A 251 -2.98 1.33 -2.38
C MET A 251 -4.22 0.88 -1.59
N LYS A 252 -5.36 0.66 -2.25
CA LYS A 252 -6.56 0.14 -1.60
C LYS A 252 -6.34 -1.24 -0.99
N LEU A 253 -5.63 -2.14 -1.66
CA LEU A 253 -5.32 -3.49 -1.16
C LEU A 253 -4.52 -3.48 0.14
N ILE A 254 -3.67 -2.48 0.34
CA ILE A 254 -2.92 -2.31 1.61
C ILE A 254 -3.65 -1.41 2.62
N GLY A 255 -4.92 -1.06 2.36
CA GLY A 255 -5.78 -0.31 3.29
C GLY A 255 -5.61 1.21 3.23
N LEU A 256 -5.06 1.76 2.14
CA LEU A 256 -4.98 3.20 1.94
C LEU A 256 -6.18 3.71 1.12
N GLU A 257 -6.60 4.93 1.42
CA GLU A 257 -7.53 5.69 0.58
C GLU A 257 -6.72 6.62 -0.33
N PRO A 258 -6.68 6.38 -1.66
CA PRO A 258 -5.92 7.21 -2.58
C PRO A 258 -6.52 8.63 -2.72
N LEU A 259 -5.70 9.66 -2.53
CA LEU A 259 -6.09 11.05 -2.67
C LEU A 259 -6.01 11.49 -4.15
N ASP A 260 -7.11 12.00 -4.67
CA ASP A 260 -7.17 12.53 -6.04
C ASP A 260 -6.54 13.92 -6.16
N GLN A 261 -6.43 14.63 -5.04
CA GLN A 261 -5.87 15.99 -5.00
C GLN A 261 -4.98 16.14 -3.76
N MET A 262 -3.82 16.67 -3.99
CA MET A 262 -2.85 17.10 -2.97
C MET A 262 -2.15 18.38 -3.41
#